data_4d87686e316d70bfbede0c2242f95ece
#
_entry.id   4d87686e316d70bfbede0c2242f95ece
#
_cell.length_a   1.000
_cell.length_b   1.000
_cell.length_c   1.000
_cell.angle_alpha   90.00
_cell.angle_beta   90.00
_cell.angle_gamma   90.00
#
_symmetry.space_group_name_H-M   'P 1'
#
loop_
_entity.id
_entity.type
_entity.pdbx_description
1 polymer ?
#
loop_
_entity_poly.entity_id
_entity_poly.type
_entity_poly.pdbx_seq_one_letter_code
_entity_poly.pdbx_strand_id
1 'polypeptide(L)'
;MELFDLYTKDRVKNGRTMVRGEPVPENCYRIVVHICIFDSEGRMLIQQRQPFKHGWSNMWDITVGGSAIAGDDSQSAAERETREELGLEIDLSEVRPSLTLHWEHGFDDYYLLTQEVDLSTLHLQYEEVQAVQWATRDEIMQMIDDGQFIPYEKGLIDLLFFQRNHRGAHTRRDTTGA
;
A
#
# COMPACT_ATOMS: atom_id res chain seq x y z
N MET A 1 15.57 -15.06 8.16
CA MET A 1 14.36 -15.83 7.78
C MET A 1 13.19 -15.03 8.30
N GLU A 2 12.34 -14.55 7.42
CA GLU A 2 11.23 -13.66 7.79
C GLU A 2 9.99 -14.49 8.12
N LEU A 3 9.33 -14.15 9.20
CA LEU A 3 8.12 -14.81 9.68
C LEU A 3 6.93 -13.87 9.55
N PHE A 4 5.76 -14.42 9.24
CA PHE A 4 4.48 -13.72 9.23
C PHE A 4 3.59 -14.27 10.35
N ASP A 5 2.94 -13.37 11.10
CA ASP A 5 1.85 -13.77 11.98
C ASP A 5 0.65 -14.24 11.16
N LEU A 6 -0.02 -15.28 11.65
CA LEU A 6 -1.23 -15.80 11.03
C LEU A 6 -2.48 -15.35 11.80
N TYR A 7 -3.51 -15.08 11.03
CA TYR A 7 -4.79 -14.54 11.51
C TYR A 7 -5.93 -15.51 11.20
N THR A 8 -7.02 -15.38 11.95
CA THR A 8 -8.32 -15.98 11.63
C THR A 8 -9.03 -15.16 10.55
N LYS A 9 -10.12 -15.69 9.98
CA LYS A 9 -11.00 -14.95 9.07
C LYS A 9 -11.57 -13.66 9.68
N ASP A 10 -11.66 -13.59 11.00
CA ASP A 10 -12.16 -12.44 11.74
C ASP A 10 -11.02 -11.47 12.14
N ARG A 11 -9.84 -11.64 11.51
CA ARG A 11 -8.68 -10.77 11.66
C ARG A 11 -8.07 -10.75 13.06
N VAL A 12 -8.15 -11.87 13.77
CA VAL A 12 -7.54 -12.07 15.08
C VAL A 12 -6.28 -12.91 14.94
N LYS A 13 -5.14 -12.49 15.51
CA LYS A 13 -3.92 -13.29 15.55
C LYS A 13 -4.23 -14.64 16.22
N ASN A 14 -3.88 -15.74 15.55
CA ASN A 14 -4.17 -17.09 16.05
C ASN A 14 -3.01 -17.73 16.83
N GLY A 15 -1.94 -16.97 17.08
CA GLY A 15 -0.75 -17.40 17.80
C GLY A 15 0.22 -18.29 16.99
N ARG A 16 -0.03 -18.48 15.69
CA ARG A 16 0.84 -19.22 14.78
C ARG A 16 1.59 -18.26 13.87
N THR A 17 2.75 -18.69 13.41
CA THR A 17 3.53 -18.00 12.39
C THR A 17 3.79 -18.92 11.19
N MET A 18 4.18 -18.34 10.05
CA MET A 18 4.67 -19.05 8.88
C MET A 18 5.95 -18.40 8.34
N VAL A 19 6.74 -19.12 7.61
CA VAL A 19 7.94 -18.60 6.93
C VAL A 19 7.53 -17.95 5.60
N ARG A 20 8.14 -16.83 5.25
CA ARG A 20 7.94 -16.19 3.94
C ARG A 20 8.26 -17.17 2.81
N GLY A 21 7.35 -17.30 1.86
CA GLY A 21 7.47 -18.19 0.70
C GLY A 21 6.86 -19.59 0.90
N GLU A 22 6.48 -19.96 2.10
CA GLU A 22 5.69 -21.17 2.32
C GLU A 22 4.21 -20.95 1.96
N PRO A 23 3.47 -22.01 1.63
CA PRO A 23 2.02 -21.92 1.44
C PRO A 23 1.31 -21.47 2.72
N VAL A 24 0.36 -20.56 2.60
CA VAL A 24 -0.47 -20.17 3.75
C VAL A 24 -1.32 -21.36 4.18
N PRO A 25 -1.27 -21.76 5.47
CA PRO A 25 -2.06 -22.89 5.96
C PRO A 25 -3.57 -22.63 5.80
N GLU A 26 -4.31 -23.72 5.64
CA GLU A 26 -5.76 -23.67 5.51
C GLU A 26 -6.42 -22.91 6.69
N ASN A 27 -7.43 -22.11 6.40
CA ASN A 27 -8.13 -21.24 7.36
C ASN A 27 -7.22 -20.25 8.10
N CYS A 28 -6.06 -19.93 7.53
CA CYS A 28 -5.15 -18.91 8.02
C CYS A 28 -5.03 -17.78 7.00
N TYR A 29 -4.79 -16.59 7.51
CA TYR A 29 -4.75 -15.36 6.74
C TYR A 29 -3.54 -14.53 7.18
N ARG A 30 -3.04 -13.67 6.29
CA ARG A 30 -1.98 -12.71 6.60
C ARG A 30 -2.38 -11.30 6.19
N ILE A 31 -1.67 -10.29 6.68
CA ILE A 31 -1.89 -8.89 6.34
C ILE A 31 -0.82 -8.44 5.34
N VAL A 32 -1.27 -7.79 4.29
CA VAL A 32 -0.46 -7.01 3.36
C VAL A 32 -0.90 -5.56 3.48
N VAL A 33 0.02 -4.64 3.44
CA VAL A 33 -0.23 -3.21 3.54
C VAL A 33 0.13 -2.51 2.24
N HIS A 34 -0.66 -1.53 1.89
CA HIS A 34 -0.49 -0.69 0.72
C HIS A 34 -0.62 0.76 1.15
N ILE A 35 0.37 1.57 0.85
CA ILE A 35 0.42 2.97 1.20
C ILE A 35 0.34 3.78 -0.09
N CYS A 36 -0.59 4.72 -0.15
CA CYS A 36 -0.77 5.66 -1.26
C CYS A 36 -0.62 7.08 -0.70
N ILE A 37 0.47 7.74 -1.01
CA ILE A 37 0.73 9.12 -0.60
C ILE A 37 0.35 10.03 -1.75
N PHE A 38 -0.48 11.04 -1.46
CA PHE A 38 -0.93 12.05 -2.42
C PHE A 38 -0.39 13.41 -2.02
N ASP A 39 -0.03 14.22 -3.00
CA ASP A 39 0.30 15.63 -2.79
C ASP A 39 -0.95 16.52 -2.78
N SER A 40 -0.75 17.83 -2.56
CA SER A 40 -1.83 18.83 -2.58
C SER A 40 -2.47 19.01 -3.95
N GLU A 41 -1.78 18.65 -5.04
CA GLU A 41 -2.31 18.64 -6.40
C GLU A 41 -3.12 17.38 -6.72
N GLY A 42 -3.12 16.41 -5.79
CA GLY A 42 -3.85 15.14 -5.91
C GLY A 42 -3.16 14.11 -6.80
N ARG A 43 -1.83 14.25 -7.01
CA ARG A 43 -1.00 13.24 -7.66
C ARG A 43 -0.57 12.20 -6.60
N MET A 44 -0.43 10.95 -7.02
CA MET A 44 0.09 9.87 -6.17
C MET A 44 1.60 9.78 -6.34
N LEU A 45 2.32 9.66 -5.23
CA LEU A 45 3.72 9.23 -5.25
C LEU A 45 3.75 7.75 -5.67
N ILE A 46 4.42 7.46 -6.77
CA ILE A 46 4.60 6.10 -7.29
C ILE A 46 6.07 5.71 -7.26
N GLN A 47 6.34 4.42 -7.11
CA GLN A 47 7.69 3.86 -7.11
C GLN A 47 7.91 2.92 -8.30
N GLN A 48 9.14 2.83 -8.78
CA GLN A 48 9.54 1.85 -9.76
C GLN A 48 10.35 0.75 -9.10
N ARG A 49 9.91 -0.49 -9.27
CA ARG A 49 10.56 -1.68 -8.73
C ARG A 49 11.88 -1.93 -9.45
N GLN A 50 12.86 -2.47 -8.72
CA GLN A 50 14.14 -2.86 -9.32
C GLN A 50 13.97 -3.94 -10.39
N PRO A 51 14.78 -3.91 -11.47
CA PRO A 51 14.66 -4.87 -12.58
C PRO A 51 15.04 -6.30 -12.21
N PHE A 52 15.72 -6.51 -11.09
CA PHE A 52 16.09 -7.84 -10.59
C PHE A 52 15.12 -8.42 -9.55
N LYS A 53 14.02 -7.74 -9.25
CA LYS A 53 12.98 -8.23 -8.33
C LYS A 53 12.24 -9.43 -8.92
N HIS A 54 11.93 -10.41 -8.07
CA HIS A 54 10.99 -11.45 -8.43
C HIS A 54 9.56 -10.90 -8.43
N GLY A 55 8.86 -11.06 -9.53
CA GLY A 55 7.52 -10.52 -9.73
C GLY A 55 7.49 -9.01 -9.99
N TRP A 56 6.78 -8.63 -11.02
CA TRP A 56 6.60 -7.24 -11.45
C TRP A 56 7.91 -6.47 -11.62
N SER A 57 8.94 -7.14 -12.13
CA SER A 57 10.27 -6.59 -12.37
C SER A 57 10.19 -5.32 -13.24
N ASN A 58 10.89 -4.26 -12.82
CA ASN A 58 10.99 -2.98 -13.53
C ASN A 58 9.66 -2.22 -13.73
N MET A 59 8.57 -2.69 -13.13
CA MET A 59 7.27 -2.02 -13.23
C MET A 59 7.11 -0.93 -12.18
N TRP A 60 6.28 0.03 -12.50
CA TRP A 60 5.81 1.03 -11.53
C TRP A 60 4.71 0.43 -10.65
N ASP A 61 4.62 0.92 -9.43
CA ASP A 61 3.68 0.50 -8.39
C ASP A 61 3.17 1.73 -7.63
N ILE A 62 2.14 1.54 -6.82
CA ILE A 62 1.71 2.53 -5.84
C ILE A 62 2.87 2.88 -4.89
N THR A 63 2.67 3.82 -3.96
CA THR A 63 3.78 4.40 -3.19
C THR A 63 4.63 3.36 -2.47
N VAL A 64 4.02 2.47 -1.68
CA VAL A 64 4.71 1.37 -0.97
C VAL A 64 3.75 0.19 -0.83
N GLY A 65 4.28 -1.02 -0.88
CA GLY A 65 3.54 -2.24 -0.60
C GLY A 65 4.40 -3.28 0.11
N GLY A 66 3.89 -3.86 1.19
CA GLY A 66 4.63 -4.85 1.95
C GLY A 66 3.78 -5.78 2.79
N SER A 67 4.41 -6.75 3.42
CA SER A 67 3.73 -7.71 4.28
C SER A 67 4.01 -7.42 5.76
N ALA A 68 2.97 -7.51 6.59
CA ALA A 68 3.16 -7.47 8.04
C ALA A 68 3.97 -8.70 8.49
N ILE A 69 5.13 -8.47 9.08
CA ILE A 69 5.96 -9.53 9.66
C ILE A 69 5.47 -9.88 11.07
N ALA A 70 6.01 -10.96 11.64
CA ALA A 70 5.65 -11.39 12.97
C ALA A 70 5.98 -10.31 14.01
N GLY A 71 4.99 -9.94 14.78
CA GLY A 71 5.04 -8.83 15.75
C GLY A 71 4.41 -7.53 15.27
N ASP A 72 4.35 -7.31 13.96
CA ASP A 72 3.65 -6.14 13.41
C ASP A 72 2.13 -6.24 13.59
N ASP A 73 1.50 -5.10 13.64
CA ASP A 73 0.13 -4.91 13.20
C ASP A 73 0.11 -4.21 11.82
N SER A 74 -1.06 -3.85 11.34
CA SER A 74 -1.20 -3.22 10.02
C SER A 74 -0.53 -1.84 9.94
N GLN A 75 -0.65 -1.03 11.01
CA GLN A 75 -0.07 0.32 11.04
C GLN A 75 1.45 0.25 11.12
N SER A 76 1.99 -0.52 12.07
CA SER A 76 3.44 -0.68 12.24
C SER A 76 4.12 -1.29 11.01
N ALA A 77 3.45 -2.23 10.32
CA ALA A 77 3.94 -2.74 9.05
C ALA A 77 4.03 -1.65 7.97
N ALA A 78 2.98 -0.84 7.83
CA ALA A 78 2.95 0.24 6.85
C ALA A 78 4.00 1.33 7.14
N GLU A 79 4.19 1.70 8.40
CA GLU A 79 5.24 2.64 8.83
C GLU A 79 6.64 2.08 8.56
N ARG A 80 6.88 0.81 8.91
CA ARG A 80 8.17 0.13 8.69
C ARG A 80 8.50 0.05 7.20
N GLU A 81 7.59 -0.44 6.36
CA GLU A 81 7.82 -0.58 4.91
C GLU A 81 8.08 0.79 4.26
N THR A 82 7.34 1.83 4.65
CA THR A 82 7.54 3.19 4.12
C THR A 82 8.92 3.74 4.49
N ARG A 83 9.35 3.51 5.72
CA ARG A 83 10.69 3.90 6.17
C ARG A 83 11.79 3.09 5.50
N GLU A 84 11.61 1.77 5.34
CA GLU A 84 12.60 0.89 4.72
C GLU A 84 12.76 1.18 3.22
N GLU A 85 11.66 1.26 2.46
CA GLU A 85 11.71 1.43 1.02
C GLU A 85 12.05 2.86 0.56
N LEU A 86 11.56 3.89 1.29
CA LEU A 86 11.69 5.29 0.88
C LEU A 86 12.48 6.17 1.84
N GLY A 87 12.83 5.68 3.04
CA GLY A 87 13.41 6.51 4.09
C GLY A 87 12.45 7.58 4.62
N LEU A 88 11.14 7.40 4.42
CA LEU A 88 10.12 8.37 4.78
C LEU A 88 9.40 7.93 6.07
N GLU A 89 9.36 8.82 7.05
CA GLU A 89 8.59 8.61 8.28
C GLU A 89 7.13 9.06 8.08
N ILE A 90 6.21 8.19 8.43
CA ILE A 90 4.77 8.47 8.51
C ILE A 90 4.27 8.08 9.90
N ASP A 91 3.19 8.69 10.37
CA ASP A 91 2.53 8.37 11.64
C ASP A 91 1.11 7.87 11.37
N LEU A 92 0.88 6.60 11.63
CA LEU A 92 -0.42 5.95 11.45
C LEU A 92 -1.09 5.58 12.78
N SER A 93 -0.56 6.03 13.93
CA SER A 93 -1.05 5.66 15.26
C SER A 93 -2.56 5.91 15.44
N GLU A 94 -3.09 6.98 14.84
CA GLU A 94 -4.51 7.35 14.87
C GLU A 94 -5.22 7.13 13.52
N VAL A 95 -4.57 6.40 12.59
CA VAL A 95 -5.07 6.20 11.22
C VAL A 95 -5.51 4.77 11.03
N ARG A 96 -6.72 4.57 10.53
CA ARG A 96 -7.20 3.26 10.09
C ARG A 96 -6.98 3.10 8.59
N PRO A 97 -6.88 1.88 8.09
CA PRO A 97 -6.94 1.64 6.64
C PRO A 97 -8.16 2.32 6.03
N SER A 98 -7.99 3.00 4.91
CA SER A 98 -9.09 3.64 4.17
C SER A 98 -10.01 2.62 3.53
N LEU A 99 -9.45 1.48 3.13
CA LEU A 99 -10.19 0.29 2.73
C LEU A 99 -9.37 -0.97 3.02
N THR A 100 -10.06 -2.10 3.14
CA THR A 100 -9.45 -3.43 3.21
C THR A 100 -10.07 -4.29 2.12
N LEU A 101 -9.25 -4.88 1.27
CA LEU A 101 -9.67 -5.89 0.31
C LEU A 101 -9.34 -7.28 0.87
N HIS A 102 -10.25 -8.21 0.65
CA HIS A 102 -10.07 -9.61 1.05
C HIS A 102 -9.63 -10.43 -0.16
N TRP A 103 -8.67 -11.27 0.03
CA TRP A 103 -8.29 -12.30 -0.93
C TRP A 103 -8.21 -13.66 -0.23
N GLU A 104 -7.98 -14.72 -0.97
CA GLU A 104 -8.08 -16.10 -0.49
C GLU A 104 -7.33 -16.36 0.82
N HIS A 105 -6.17 -15.74 0.99
CA HIS A 105 -5.26 -16.00 2.12
C HIS A 105 -4.91 -14.74 2.91
N GLY A 106 -5.68 -13.66 2.80
CA GLY A 106 -5.33 -12.46 3.57
C GLY A 106 -6.21 -11.24 3.38
N PHE A 107 -5.66 -10.16 3.90
CA PHE A 107 -6.25 -8.84 3.95
C PHE A 107 -5.24 -7.85 3.37
N ASP A 108 -5.65 -7.10 2.36
CA ASP A 108 -4.89 -5.97 1.81
C ASP A 108 -5.43 -4.68 2.39
N ASP A 109 -4.65 -4.06 3.27
CA ASP A 109 -4.98 -2.80 3.92
C ASP A 109 -4.40 -1.62 3.16
N TYR A 110 -5.23 -0.74 2.68
CA TYR A 110 -4.83 0.48 1.96
C TYR A 110 -4.90 1.71 2.86
N TYR A 111 -3.76 2.36 3.04
CA TYR A 111 -3.63 3.65 3.72
C TYR A 111 -3.49 4.77 2.69
N LEU A 112 -4.37 5.76 2.77
CA LEU A 112 -4.37 6.92 1.88
C LEU A 112 -3.98 8.16 2.70
N LEU A 113 -2.83 8.74 2.39
CA LEU A 113 -2.26 9.88 3.09
C LEU A 113 -2.15 11.08 2.14
N THR A 114 -2.34 12.27 2.66
CA THR A 114 -2.00 13.51 1.94
C THR A 114 -0.80 14.13 2.63
N GLN A 115 0.33 14.15 1.94
CA GLN A 115 1.60 14.64 2.48
C GLN A 115 2.48 15.17 1.35
N GLU A 116 3.01 16.38 1.51
CA GLU A 116 4.05 16.88 0.62
C GLU A 116 5.37 16.16 0.91
N VAL A 117 6.00 15.66 -0.14
CA VAL A 117 7.27 14.95 -0.06
C VAL A 117 8.24 15.56 -1.06
N ASP A 118 9.38 16.02 -0.57
CA ASP A 118 10.51 16.39 -1.43
C ASP A 118 11.23 15.11 -1.87
N LEU A 119 11.04 14.72 -3.12
CA LEU A 119 11.61 13.49 -3.68
C LEU A 119 13.14 13.45 -3.56
N SER A 120 13.81 14.60 -3.51
CA SER A 120 15.26 14.68 -3.38
C SER A 120 15.80 14.28 -1.99
N THR A 121 14.91 14.24 -0.99
CA THR A 121 15.26 13.85 0.39
C THR A 121 15.01 12.38 0.68
N LEU A 122 14.39 11.65 -0.24
CA LEU A 122 14.09 10.23 -0.07
C LEU A 122 15.36 9.38 -0.16
N HIS A 123 15.40 8.33 0.64
CA HIS A 123 16.46 7.32 0.66
C HIS A 123 15.90 6.00 0.16
N LEU A 124 15.99 5.79 -1.15
CA LEU A 124 15.44 4.60 -1.79
C LEU A 124 16.26 3.36 -1.42
N GLN A 125 15.58 2.34 -0.93
CA GLN A 125 16.20 1.03 -0.66
C GLN A 125 16.58 0.37 -1.98
N TYR A 126 17.87 0.23 -2.23
CA TYR A 126 18.41 -0.26 -3.49
C TYR A 126 17.84 -1.63 -3.92
N GLU A 127 17.57 -2.51 -2.96
CA GLU A 127 17.06 -3.85 -3.23
C GLU A 127 15.60 -3.86 -3.70
N GLU A 128 14.86 -2.77 -3.47
CA GLU A 128 13.43 -2.68 -3.73
C GLU A 128 13.09 -1.64 -4.81
N VAL A 129 13.57 -0.42 -4.66
CA VAL A 129 13.11 0.76 -5.40
C VAL A 129 14.23 1.35 -6.23
N GLN A 130 14.01 1.54 -7.54
CA GLN A 130 14.98 2.21 -8.41
C GLN A 130 14.66 3.68 -8.66
N ALA A 131 13.39 4.08 -8.63
CA ALA A 131 12.95 5.45 -8.89
C ALA A 131 11.61 5.74 -8.23
N VAL A 132 11.32 7.03 -8.05
CA VAL A 132 10.03 7.54 -7.60
C VAL A 132 9.64 8.75 -8.41
N GLN A 133 8.34 8.98 -8.57
CA GLN A 133 7.80 10.19 -9.18
C GLN A 133 6.36 10.45 -8.71
N TRP A 134 5.89 11.67 -8.89
CA TRP A 134 4.48 12.00 -8.78
C TRP A 134 3.77 11.66 -10.08
N ALA A 135 2.58 11.06 -9.97
CA ALA A 135 1.76 10.73 -11.13
C ALA A 135 0.29 11.03 -10.88
N THR A 136 -0.35 11.58 -11.89
CA THR A 136 -1.80 11.76 -11.91
C THR A 136 -2.51 10.42 -12.12
N ARG A 137 -3.80 10.38 -11.80
CA ARG A 137 -4.64 9.21 -12.10
C ARG A 137 -4.55 8.78 -13.57
N ASP A 138 -4.64 9.73 -14.47
CA ASP A 138 -4.69 9.42 -15.92
C ASP A 138 -3.34 8.91 -16.43
N GLU A 139 -2.22 9.42 -15.90
CA GLU A 139 -0.89 8.87 -16.18
C GLU A 139 -0.76 7.43 -15.69
N ILE A 140 -1.22 7.11 -14.47
CA ILE A 140 -1.20 5.72 -13.96
C ILE A 140 -2.06 4.82 -14.84
N MET A 141 -3.27 5.27 -15.22
CA MET A 141 -4.14 4.49 -16.13
C MET A 141 -3.46 4.21 -17.47
N GLN A 142 -2.78 5.20 -18.04
CA GLN A 142 -2.02 5.02 -19.28
C GLN A 142 -0.86 4.06 -19.08
N MET A 143 -0.11 4.18 -17.98
CA MET A 143 0.99 3.27 -17.66
C MET A 143 0.52 1.82 -17.48
N ILE A 144 -0.68 1.59 -16.95
CA ILE A 144 -1.29 0.25 -16.89
C ILE A 144 -1.55 -0.27 -18.30
N ASP A 145 -2.15 0.55 -19.19
CA ASP A 145 -2.43 0.16 -20.59
C ASP A 145 -1.15 -0.15 -21.36
N ASP A 146 -0.09 0.58 -21.10
CA ASP A 146 1.22 0.42 -21.74
C ASP A 146 2.06 -0.73 -21.13
N GLY A 147 1.55 -1.40 -20.07
CA GLY A 147 2.27 -2.46 -19.38
C GLY A 147 3.48 -1.99 -18.57
N GLN A 148 3.52 -0.73 -18.18
CA GLN A 148 4.59 -0.12 -17.40
C GLN A 148 4.28 -0.09 -15.89
N PHE A 149 3.02 -0.20 -15.50
CA PHE A 149 2.55 -0.23 -14.12
C PHE A 149 2.01 -1.62 -13.79
N ILE A 150 2.13 -2.05 -12.54
CA ILE A 150 1.51 -3.30 -12.08
C ILE A 150 0.03 -3.30 -12.50
N PRO A 151 -0.47 -4.38 -13.10
CA PRO A 151 -1.80 -4.40 -13.71
C PRO A 151 -2.92 -4.49 -12.67
N TYR A 152 -3.00 -3.47 -11.79
CA TYR A 152 -4.15 -3.30 -10.92
C TYR A 152 -5.43 -3.15 -11.75
N GLU A 153 -6.52 -3.65 -11.20
CA GLU A 153 -7.83 -3.32 -11.74
C GLU A 153 -8.04 -1.79 -11.73
N LYS A 154 -8.33 -1.22 -12.89
CA LYS A 154 -8.47 0.25 -13.02
C LYS A 154 -9.50 0.83 -12.07
N GLY A 155 -10.55 0.06 -11.75
CA GLY A 155 -11.55 0.44 -10.75
C GLY A 155 -10.97 0.62 -9.34
N LEU A 156 -9.92 -0.14 -8.99
CA LEU A 156 -9.22 0.06 -7.73
C LEU A 156 -8.43 1.37 -7.74
N ILE A 157 -7.69 1.66 -8.79
CA ILE A 157 -6.96 2.95 -8.92
C ILE A 157 -7.96 4.12 -8.84
N ASP A 158 -9.09 4.03 -9.56
CA ASP A 158 -10.15 5.03 -9.46
C ASP A 158 -10.64 5.23 -8.03
N LEU A 159 -10.87 4.14 -7.32
CA LEU A 159 -11.33 4.17 -5.93
C LEU A 159 -10.30 4.81 -5.00
N LEU A 160 -9.00 4.50 -5.16
CA LEU A 160 -7.93 5.09 -4.34
C LEU A 160 -7.88 6.61 -4.54
N PHE A 161 -7.91 7.09 -5.79
CA PHE A 161 -7.95 8.53 -6.09
C PHE A 161 -9.22 9.21 -5.59
N PHE A 162 -10.36 8.54 -5.67
CA PHE A 162 -11.63 9.05 -5.13
C PHE A 162 -11.57 9.16 -3.61
N GLN A 163 -11.10 8.10 -2.94
CA GLN A 163 -11.11 8.00 -1.48
C GLN A 163 -10.07 8.91 -0.79
N ARG A 164 -9.03 9.40 -1.49
CA ARG A 164 -8.01 10.27 -0.87
C ARG A 164 -8.61 11.51 -0.17
N ASN A 165 -9.75 12.00 -0.67
CA ASN A 165 -10.47 13.16 -0.12
C ASN A 165 -11.80 12.81 0.52
N HIS A 166 -12.18 11.53 0.54
CA HIS A 166 -13.49 11.09 1.00
C HIS A 166 -13.34 10.00 2.07
N ARG A 167 -14.26 10.00 2.98
CA ARG A 167 -14.29 9.03 4.07
C ARG A 167 -15.56 8.20 4.03
N GLY A 168 -15.76 7.50 2.91
CA GLY A 168 -16.92 6.64 2.71
C GLY A 168 -17.45 6.69 1.29
N ALA A 169 -18.45 5.85 0.99
CA ALA A 169 -19.04 5.68 -0.33
C ALA A 169 -20.00 6.82 -0.74
N HIS A 170 -20.24 7.77 0.14
CA HIS A 170 -21.16 8.89 -0.10
C HIS A 170 -20.38 10.19 -0.21
N THR A 171 -20.73 11.03 -1.16
CA THR A 171 -20.33 12.44 -1.17
C THR A 171 -20.71 13.08 0.16
N ARG A 172 -19.82 13.92 0.72
CA ARG A 172 -20.15 14.70 1.91
C ARG A 172 -21.51 15.35 1.71
N ARG A 173 -22.45 15.09 2.59
CA ARG A 173 -23.53 16.04 2.82
C ARG A 173 -22.86 17.25 3.44
N ASP A 174 -22.97 18.40 2.76
CA ASP A 174 -22.62 19.66 3.39
C ASP A 174 -23.44 19.79 4.67
N THR A 175 -22.77 19.64 5.80
CA THR A 175 -23.35 19.88 7.13
C THR A 175 -23.30 21.38 7.49
N THR A 176 -23.11 22.24 6.51
CA THR A 176 -23.15 23.70 6.66
C THR A 176 -24.57 24.24 6.48
N GLY A 177 -25.53 23.58 7.09
CA GLY A 177 -26.93 23.99 6.99
C GLY A 177 -27.74 23.49 8.19
N ALA A 178 -27.38 23.97 9.39
CA ALA A 178 -28.26 24.00 10.56
C ALA A 178 -27.83 25.13 11.47
#